data_1f5dc6c6f7f465375868f7064b49f7b7
#
_entry.id   1f5dc6c6f7f465375868f7064b49f7b7
#
_cell.length_a   1.000
_cell.length_b   1.000
_cell.length_c   1.000
_cell.angle_alpha   90.00
_cell.angle_beta   90.00
_cell.angle_gamma   90.00
#
_symmetry.space_group_name_H-M   'P 1'
#
loop_
_entity.id
_entity.type
_entity.pdbx_description
1 polymer ?
#
loop_
_entity_poly.entity_id
_entity_poly.type
_entity_poly.pdbx_seq_one_letter_code
_entity_poly.pdbx_strand_id
1 'polypeptide(L)'
;MEGSTKRNGPKELAEFVTENLRKDEEETMTGAGLNTFIQDLMRHLNKRVIGQEEAKKTLVGSLYKYLKYGIRQPLLLIGGTGSGKTHLVTTAMTWIRSRCADVHFASRNVSRITAAGWSGDDFNEVLRIFPAMVAGHRFVAHLDEIDKVMRPMHDSRGEDLNSSTCAQLMNAISGEDRQLAGVDWSQVLVICTGAFEWLEEERKRAAIEARAPVGFESVEIKNTLTERELLERAGVIKELLGRFACITHLEPLTEQAMMDILCLPAKDGGLLEAEMDLYKKEGIEIILDSGARERIARRAARDKHGARSIQTVLHELLGPGVLVDLKLTGRKTYKITGREGEHGRHVCVVGR
;
A
#
# COMPACT_ATOMS: atom_id res chain seq x y z
N MET A 1 -41.62 -12.36 6.56
CA MET A 1 -41.46 -10.94 6.83
C MET A 1 -40.15 -10.54 6.22
N GLU A 2 -40.22 -10.04 4.99
CA GLU A 2 -39.07 -9.63 4.19
C GLU A 2 -38.68 -8.22 4.59
N GLY A 3 -37.49 -8.08 5.15
CA GLY A 3 -36.87 -6.77 5.42
C GLY A 3 -36.21 -6.24 4.15
N SER A 4 -36.95 -5.45 3.38
CA SER A 4 -36.45 -4.70 2.23
C SER A 4 -35.42 -3.65 2.70
N THR A 5 -34.16 -3.92 2.51
CA THR A 5 -33.10 -2.92 2.56
C THR A 5 -33.22 -2.04 1.30
N LYS A 6 -33.81 -0.88 1.45
CA LYS A 6 -33.81 0.16 0.40
C LYS A 6 -32.38 0.55 0.06
N ARG A 7 -31.94 0.22 -1.14
CA ARG A 7 -30.72 0.74 -1.76
C ARG A 7 -31.00 2.18 -2.16
N ASN A 8 -30.39 3.09 -1.47
CA ASN A 8 -30.43 4.51 -1.83
C ASN A 8 -29.38 4.76 -2.93
N GLY A 9 -29.73 5.55 -3.93
CA GLY A 9 -28.97 5.73 -5.18
C GLY A 9 -28.04 6.96 -5.17
N PRO A 10 -27.59 7.44 -6.35
CA PRO A 10 -26.55 8.46 -6.54
C PRO A 10 -26.68 9.77 -5.75
N LYS A 11 -27.85 10.02 -5.19
CA LYS A 11 -28.12 11.16 -4.30
C LYS A 11 -27.33 11.09 -2.99
N GLU A 12 -27.03 9.89 -2.47
CA GLU A 12 -26.39 9.74 -1.14
C GLU A 12 -24.91 10.13 -1.12
N LEU A 13 -24.15 9.88 -2.17
CA LEU A 13 -22.76 10.38 -2.22
C LEU A 13 -22.74 11.90 -2.30
N ALA A 14 -23.59 12.48 -3.16
CA ALA A 14 -23.76 13.94 -3.23
C ALA A 14 -24.30 14.49 -1.91
N GLU A 15 -25.23 13.83 -1.26
CA GLU A 15 -25.79 14.21 0.04
C GLU A 15 -24.79 14.00 1.17
N PHE A 16 -24.09 12.86 1.24
CA PHE A 16 -23.02 12.61 2.23
C PHE A 16 -21.87 13.60 2.08
N VAL A 17 -21.40 13.83 0.84
CA VAL A 17 -20.37 14.82 0.55
C VAL A 17 -20.93 16.23 0.77
N THR A 18 -22.18 16.53 0.39
CA THR A 18 -22.82 17.84 0.56
C THR A 18 -23.21 18.09 2.03
N GLU A 19 -23.63 17.07 2.78
CA GLU A 19 -23.95 17.19 4.21
C GLU A 19 -22.69 17.38 5.04
N ASN A 20 -21.61 16.69 4.72
CA ASN A 20 -20.30 16.98 5.32
C ASN A 20 -19.73 18.33 4.85
N LEU A 21 -20.02 18.76 3.62
CA LEU A 21 -19.67 20.09 3.12
C LEU A 21 -20.46 21.21 3.80
N ARG A 22 -21.76 21.02 4.06
CA ARG A 22 -22.58 22.01 4.81
C ARG A 22 -22.11 22.11 6.25
N LYS A 23 -21.73 21.00 6.89
CA LYS A 23 -21.09 21.03 8.22
C LYS A 23 -19.74 21.76 8.17
N ASP A 24 -18.94 21.53 7.14
CA ASP A 24 -17.67 22.22 6.93
C ASP A 24 -17.88 23.73 6.64
N GLU A 25 -18.95 24.12 5.93
CA GLU A 25 -19.28 25.52 5.64
C GLU A 25 -19.83 26.24 6.87
N GLU A 26 -20.61 25.58 7.71
CA GLU A 26 -21.09 26.12 8.98
C GLU A 26 -19.96 26.25 10.02
N GLU A 27 -18.98 25.29 10.01
CA GLU A 27 -17.80 25.34 10.87
C GLU A 27 -16.71 26.30 10.37
N THR A 28 -16.63 26.59 9.04
CA THR A 28 -15.68 27.57 8.49
C THR A 28 -15.99 29.00 8.93
N MET A 29 -17.24 29.30 9.25
CA MET A 29 -17.62 30.58 9.84
C MET A 29 -17.08 30.77 11.28
N THR A 30 -16.66 29.71 11.95
CA THR A 30 -16.12 29.73 13.31
C THR A 30 -14.62 29.59 13.42
N GLY A 31 -13.89 29.44 12.28
CA GLY A 31 -12.42 29.29 12.26
C GLY A 31 -11.90 27.95 12.81
N ALA A 32 -12.76 26.96 13.05
CA ALA A 32 -12.41 25.66 13.64
C ALA A 32 -12.62 24.48 12.67
N GLY A 33 -13.09 24.70 11.44
CA GLY A 33 -13.52 23.63 10.53
C GLY A 33 -12.43 23.11 9.62
N LEU A 34 -11.66 22.14 10.08
CA LEU A 34 -10.93 21.21 9.20
C LEU A 34 -11.91 20.19 8.64
N ASN A 35 -11.77 19.88 7.33
CA ASN A 35 -12.64 18.94 6.63
C ASN A 35 -12.71 17.57 7.34
N THR A 36 -13.86 17.22 7.87
CA THR A 36 -14.10 16.00 8.67
C THR A 36 -13.71 14.71 7.91
N PHE A 37 -13.98 14.66 6.59
CA PHE A 37 -13.58 13.51 5.77
C PHE A 37 -12.07 13.27 5.81
N ILE A 38 -11.26 14.33 5.59
CA ILE A 38 -9.79 14.23 5.62
C ILE A 38 -9.33 13.78 7.00
N GLN A 39 -9.86 14.40 8.06
CA GLN A 39 -9.50 14.06 9.43
C GLN A 39 -9.85 12.62 9.78
N ASP A 40 -11.04 12.16 9.42
CA ASP A 40 -11.52 10.83 9.74
C ASP A 40 -10.77 9.75 8.97
N LEU A 41 -10.49 9.97 7.67
CA LEU A 41 -9.69 9.06 6.88
C LEU A 41 -8.24 9.02 7.38
N MET A 42 -7.63 10.18 7.69
CA MET A 42 -6.29 10.23 8.28
C MET A 42 -6.25 9.53 9.64
N ARG A 43 -7.24 9.75 10.51
CA ARG A 43 -7.35 9.05 11.80
C ARG A 43 -7.48 7.54 11.62
N HIS A 44 -8.24 7.09 10.63
CA HIS A 44 -8.39 5.68 10.31
C HIS A 44 -7.07 5.06 9.83
N LEU A 45 -6.36 5.76 8.93
CA LEU A 45 -5.06 5.32 8.43
C LEU A 45 -4.00 5.30 9.53
N ASN A 46 -3.95 6.31 10.40
CA ASN A 46 -2.97 6.39 11.49
C ASN A 46 -3.10 5.26 12.51
N LYS A 47 -4.29 4.68 12.64
CA LYS A 47 -4.50 3.51 13.51
C LYS A 47 -4.02 2.19 12.89
N ARG A 48 -3.90 2.10 11.57
CA ARG A 48 -3.67 0.83 10.84
C ARG A 48 -2.39 0.80 10.03
N VAL A 49 -1.91 1.96 9.61
CA VAL A 49 -0.68 2.10 8.82
C VAL A 49 0.32 2.91 9.65
N ILE A 50 1.35 2.24 10.12
CA ILE A 50 2.38 2.86 10.96
C ILE A 50 3.35 3.66 10.09
N GLY A 51 3.66 4.89 10.51
CA GLY A 51 4.51 5.80 9.75
C GLY A 51 3.90 6.26 8.42
N GLN A 52 4.72 6.53 7.44
CA GLN A 52 4.34 6.87 6.05
C GLN A 52 3.48 8.14 5.92
N GLU A 53 3.76 9.16 6.73
CA GLU A 53 2.90 10.35 6.86
C GLU A 53 2.71 11.11 5.54
N GLU A 54 3.77 11.28 4.74
CA GLU A 54 3.69 11.98 3.45
C GLU A 54 2.90 11.18 2.42
N ALA A 55 3.07 9.86 2.39
CA ALA A 55 2.30 9.00 1.49
C ALA A 55 0.80 8.98 1.87
N LYS A 56 0.48 8.97 3.17
CA LYS A 56 -0.90 9.10 3.66
C LYS A 56 -1.53 10.42 3.22
N LYS A 57 -0.85 11.55 3.46
CA LYS A 57 -1.34 12.88 3.08
C LYS A 57 -1.57 12.99 1.56
N THR A 58 -0.61 12.52 0.77
CA THR A 58 -0.69 12.55 -0.69
C THR A 58 -1.86 11.70 -1.19
N LEU A 59 -2.02 10.48 -0.67
CA LEU A 59 -3.13 9.60 -1.03
C LEU A 59 -4.48 10.20 -0.64
N VAL A 60 -4.62 10.67 0.61
CA VAL A 60 -5.87 11.26 1.10
C VAL A 60 -6.22 12.52 0.32
N GLY A 61 -5.25 13.38 0.01
CA GLY A 61 -5.46 14.58 -0.79
C GLY A 61 -5.92 14.29 -2.22
N SER A 62 -5.30 13.29 -2.88
CA SER A 62 -5.70 12.86 -4.23
C SER A 62 -7.11 12.26 -4.22
N LEU A 63 -7.42 11.36 -3.28
CA LEU A 63 -8.74 10.77 -3.12
C LEU A 63 -9.80 11.84 -2.83
N TYR A 64 -9.54 12.77 -1.93
CA TYR A 64 -10.46 13.85 -1.60
C TYR A 64 -10.80 14.73 -2.80
N LYS A 65 -9.78 15.19 -3.55
CA LYS A 65 -10.01 16.01 -4.75
C LYS A 65 -10.81 15.26 -5.80
N TYR A 66 -10.54 13.98 -5.98
CA TYR A 66 -11.26 13.16 -6.95
C TYR A 66 -12.71 12.90 -6.51
N LEU A 67 -12.93 12.50 -5.27
CA LEU A 67 -14.27 12.17 -4.78
C LEU A 67 -15.18 13.41 -4.74
N LYS A 68 -14.64 14.54 -4.28
CA LYS A 68 -15.40 15.79 -4.12
C LYS A 68 -15.59 16.54 -5.43
N TYR A 69 -14.50 16.73 -6.18
CA TYR A 69 -14.49 17.64 -7.34
C TYR A 69 -14.35 16.91 -8.67
N GLY A 70 -14.18 15.60 -8.69
CA GLY A 70 -13.89 14.85 -9.91
C GLY A 70 -12.49 15.11 -10.48
N ILE A 71 -11.61 15.80 -9.73
CA ILE A 71 -10.26 16.16 -10.18
C ILE A 71 -9.37 14.94 -10.05
N ARG A 72 -8.97 14.36 -11.18
CA ARG A 72 -8.06 13.23 -11.24
C ARG A 72 -6.63 13.69 -11.04
N GLN A 73 -5.97 13.14 -10.03
CA GLN A 73 -4.54 13.30 -9.79
C GLN A 73 -3.91 11.91 -9.67
N PRO A 74 -3.50 11.30 -10.80
CA PRO A 74 -2.85 9.99 -10.78
C PRO A 74 -1.64 9.99 -9.86
N LEU A 75 -1.52 8.94 -9.05
CA LEU A 75 -0.54 8.85 -7.97
C LEU A 75 0.37 7.64 -8.19
N LEU A 76 1.68 7.83 -7.99
CA LEU A 76 2.67 6.76 -7.94
C LEU A 76 3.26 6.68 -6.53
N LEU A 77 3.08 5.53 -5.87
CA LEU A 77 3.67 5.22 -4.57
C LEU A 77 4.85 4.25 -4.77
N ILE A 78 6.03 4.70 -4.39
CA ILE A 78 7.29 3.96 -4.52
C ILE A 78 7.73 3.51 -3.13
N GLY A 79 8.41 2.37 -3.04
CA GLY A 79 9.04 1.95 -1.78
C GLY A 79 9.29 0.45 -1.76
N GLY A 80 10.27 0.01 -1.01
CA GLY A 80 10.68 -1.40 -0.96
C GLY A 80 9.54 -2.37 -0.66
N THR A 81 9.77 -3.65 -0.94
CA THR A 81 8.82 -4.72 -0.62
C THR A 81 8.49 -4.70 0.88
N GLY A 82 7.19 -4.78 1.21
CA GLY A 82 6.72 -4.77 2.61
C GLY A 82 6.70 -3.40 3.29
N SER A 83 6.94 -2.28 2.59
CA SER A 83 6.82 -0.92 3.15
C SER A 83 5.38 -0.46 3.42
N GLY A 84 4.38 -1.24 3.00
CA GLY A 84 2.97 -0.97 3.25
C GLY A 84 2.20 -0.28 2.12
N LYS A 85 2.74 -0.16 0.90
CA LYS A 85 2.09 0.51 -0.25
C LYS A 85 0.67 0.01 -0.53
N THR A 86 0.55 -1.28 -0.84
CA THR A 86 -0.73 -1.93 -1.13
C THR A 86 -1.67 -1.88 0.07
N HIS A 87 -1.12 -2.05 1.29
CA HIS A 87 -1.88 -1.95 2.54
C HIS A 87 -2.45 -0.55 2.75
N LEU A 88 -1.68 0.50 2.50
CA LEU A 88 -2.12 1.90 2.59
C LEU A 88 -3.30 2.17 1.66
N VAL A 89 -3.20 1.80 0.38
CA VAL A 89 -4.26 2.01 -0.61
C VAL A 89 -5.52 1.21 -0.25
N THR A 90 -5.37 -0.09 0.06
CA THR A 90 -6.50 -0.95 0.37
C THR A 90 -7.21 -0.54 1.66
N THR A 91 -6.47 -0.10 2.68
CA THR A 91 -7.04 0.39 3.95
C THR A 91 -7.85 1.66 3.72
N ALA A 92 -7.35 2.63 2.94
CA ALA A 92 -8.08 3.84 2.58
C ALA A 92 -9.37 3.51 1.82
N MET A 93 -9.27 2.65 0.79
CA MET A 93 -10.41 2.32 -0.06
C MET A 93 -11.46 1.48 0.65
N THR A 94 -11.07 0.58 1.56
CA THR A 94 -12.01 -0.18 2.40
C THR A 94 -12.82 0.77 3.28
N TRP A 95 -12.18 1.76 3.90
CA TRP A 95 -12.87 2.77 4.71
C TRP A 95 -13.83 3.63 3.89
N ILE A 96 -13.40 4.08 2.70
CA ILE A 96 -14.26 4.89 1.80
C ILE A 96 -15.48 4.09 1.36
N ARG A 97 -15.27 2.85 0.86
CA ARG A 97 -16.36 2.01 0.36
C ARG A 97 -17.36 1.59 1.44
N SER A 98 -16.96 1.53 2.69
CA SER A 98 -17.87 1.27 3.80
C SER A 98 -18.84 2.42 4.08
N ARG A 99 -18.59 3.60 3.49
CA ARG A 99 -19.37 4.85 3.68
C ARG A 99 -20.01 5.37 2.40
N CYS A 100 -19.42 5.07 1.25
CA CYS A 100 -19.81 5.57 -0.05
C CYS A 100 -20.09 4.41 -1.00
N ALA A 101 -21.36 4.05 -1.20
CA ALA A 101 -21.76 2.94 -2.07
C ALA A 101 -21.42 3.18 -3.56
N ASP A 102 -21.37 4.46 -3.97
CA ASP A 102 -21.11 4.88 -5.35
C ASP A 102 -19.63 4.97 -5.69
N VAL A 103 -18.75 4.51 -4.78
CA VAL A 103 -17.30 4.43 -5.03
C VAL A 103 -16.90 2.99 -5.35
N HIS A 104 -16.41 2.78 -6.55
CA HIS A 104 -15.91 1.50 -7.02
C HIS A 104 -14.39 1.45 -6.93
N PHE A 105 -13.88 0.36 -6.42
CA PHE A 105 -12.45 0.13 -6.28
C PHE A 105 -12.08 -1.23 -6.86
N ALA A 106 -11.07 -1.24 -7.70
CA ALA A 106 -10.47 -2.47 -8.20
C ALA A 106 -8.95 -2.40 -8.10
N SER A 107 -8.34 -3.49 -7.69
CA SER A 107 -6.88 -3.64 -7.62
C SER A 107 -6.43 -4.77 -8.52
N ARG A 108 -5.37 -4.55 -9.28
CA ARG A 108 -4.74 -5.53 -10.16
C ARG A 108 -3.23 -5.48 -10.00
N ASN A 109 -2.63 -6.66 -10.02
CA ASN A 109 -1.18 -6.79 -10.10
C ASN A 109 -0.78 -6.87 -11.57
N VAL A 110 0.07 -5.94 -12.02
CA VAL A 110 0.51 -5.85 -13.42
C VAL A 110 1.73 -6.71 -13.72
N SER A 111 2.36 -7.32 -12.73
CA SER A 111 3.53 -8.20 -12.93
C SER A 111 3.22 -9.49 -13.68
N ARG A 112 1.92 -9.85 -13.78
CA ARG A 112 1.46 -11.03 -14.52
C ARG A 112 1.32 -10.81 -16.02
N ILE A 113 1.52 -9.57 -16.47
CA ILE A 113 1.47 -9.23 -17.89
C ILE A 113 2.70 -9.80 -18.55
N THR A 114 2.49 -10.60 -19.58
CA THR A 114 3.55 -11.06 -20.47
C THR A 114 3.37 -10.42 -21.84
N ALA A 115 4.48 -10.24 -22.55
CA ALA A 115 4.43 -9.75 -23.93
C ALA A 115 3.51 -10.64 -24.79
N ALA A 116 2.78 -10.02 -25.69
CA ALA A 116 1.85 -10.70 -26.60
C ALA A 116 2.57 -11.88 -27.31
N GLY A 117 2.03 -13.09 -27.16
CA GLY A 117 2.61 -14.32 -27.74
C GLY A 117 3.29 -15.27 -26.74
N TRP A 118 3.45 -14.89 -25.47
CA TRP A 118 3.90 -15.75 -24.39
C TRP A 118 2.72 -16.06 -23.44
N SER A 119 2.78 -17.14 -22.68
CA SER A 119 1.70 -17.51 -21.74
C SER A 119 1.62 -16.51 -20.57
N GLY A 120 0.63 -15.63 -20.60
CA GLY A 120 0.34 -14.63 -19.56
C GLY A 120 -0.91 -13.85 -19.89
N ASP A 121 -1.41 -13.05 -18.93
CA ASP A 121 -2.61 -12.24 -19.13
C ASP A 121 -2.34 -11.12 -20.16
N ASP A 122 -3.27 -10.90 -21.10
CA ASP A 122 -3.23 -9.72 -21.96
C ASP A 122 -3.40 -8.47 -21.09
N PHE A 123 -2.61 -7.41 -21.34
CA PHE A 123 -2.74 -6.15 -20.62
C PHE A 123 -4.16 -5.58 -20.68
N ASN A 124 -4.87 -5.79 -21.78
CA ASN A 124 -6.28 -5.43 -21.90
C ASN A 124 -7.16 -6.16 -20.86
N GLU A 125 -6.86 -7.40 -20.47
CA GLU A 125 -7.59 -8.10 -19.41
C GLU A 125 -7.32 -7.49 -18.05
N VAL A 126 -6.07 -7.09 -17.79
CA VAL A 126 -5.71 -6.37 -16.56
C VAL A 126 -6.42 -5.02 -16.48
N LEU A 127 -6.54 -4.30 -17.60
CA LEU A 127 -7.24 -3.02 -17.69
C LEU A 127 -8.77 -3.15 -17.71
N ARG A 128 -9.32 -4.33 -17.97
CA ARG A 128 -10.78 -4.60 -17.91
C ARG A 128 -11.25 -4.79 -16.45
N ILE A 129 -10.95 -3.81 -15.59
CA ILE A 129 -11.15 -3.91 -14.15
C ILE A 129 -12.54 -3.49 -13.67
N PHE A 130 -13.29 -2.78 -14.50
CA PHE A 130 -14.66 -2.37 -14.22
C PHE A 130 -15.60 -2.94 -15.29
N PRO A 131 -16.37 -3.99 -14.98
CA PRO A 131 -17.23 -4.65 -15.97
C PRO A 131 -18.39 -3.76 -16.45
N ALA A 132 -18.79 -2.77 -15.65
CA ALA A 132 -19.77 -1.77 -16.00
C ALA A 132 -19.47 -0.47 -15.26
N MET A 133 -19.55 0.65 -15.99
CA MET A 133 -19.39 1.97 -15.41
C MET A 133 -20.75 2.68 -15.35
N VAL A 134 -21.13 3.15 -14.18
CA VAL A 134 -22.40 3.85 -13.95
C VAL A 134 -22.14 5.35 -13.89
N ALA A 135 -22.90 6.12 -14.65
CA ALA A 135 -22.77 7.58 -14.64
C ALA A 135 -23.00 8.15 -13.23
N GLY A 136 -22.18 9.11 -12.83
CA GLY A 136 -22.23 9.73 -11.50
C GLY A 136 -21.47 8.98 -10.42
N HIS A 137 -21.06 7.73 -10.63
CA HIS A 137 -20.23 6.99 -9.71
C HIS A 137 -18.74 7.37 -9.84
N ARG A 138 -17.94 7.02 -8.83
CA ARG A 138 -16.49 7.23 -8.81
C ARG A 138 -15.75 5.91 -8.92
N PHE A 139 -14.70 5.89 -9.72
CA PHE A 139 -13.92 4.67 -10.03
C PHE A 139 -12.46 4.89 -9.67
N VAL A 140 -11.93 4.07 -8.79
CA VAL A 140 -10.51 4.10 -8.38
C VAL A 140 -9.85 2.79 -8.78
N ALA A 141 -8.86 2.87 -9.64
CA ALA A 141 -8.04 1.75 -10.06
C ALA A 141 -6.71 1.75 -9.31
N HIS A 142 -6.35 0.64 -8.70
CA HIS A 142 -5.04 0.40 -8.12
C HIS A 142 -4.27 -0.61 -8.98
N LEU A 143 -3.16 -0.18 -9.55
CA LEU A 143 -2.25 -1.00 -10.35
C LEU A 143 -0.98 -1.25 -9.53
N ASP A 144 -0.83 -2.48 -9.05
CA ASP A 144 0.30 -2.89 -8.19
C ASP A 144 1.42 -3.51 -9.01
N GLU A 145 2.66 -3.43 -8.49
CA GLU A 145 3.91 -3.92 -9.11
C GLU A 145 4.19 -3.30 -10.49
N ILE A 146 3.85 -1.99 -10.64
CA ILE A 146 4.00 -1.28 -11.93
C ILE A 146 5.46 -1.14 -12.36
N ASP A 147 6.41 -1.22 -11.44
CA ASP A 147 7.86 -1.18 -11.70
C ASP A 147 8.33 -2.28 -12.65
N LYS A 148 7.57 -3.38 -12.76
CA LYS A 148 7.87 -4.50 -13.67
C LYS A 148 7.68 -4.16 -15.15
N VAL A 149 6.83 -3.17 -15.43
CA VAL A 149 6.49 -2.77 -16.81
C VAL A 149 6.94 -1.36 -17.18
N MET A 150 7.44 -0.57 -16.22
CA MET A 150 7.85 0.83 -16.46
C MET A 150 9.23 1.01 -17.07
N ARG A 151 10.03 -0.04 -17.18
CA ARG A 151 11.36 -0.02 -17.81
C ARG A 151 11.34 -0.83 -19.09
N PRO A 152 12.12 -0.43 -20.12
CA PRO A 152 12.37 -1.25 -21.29
C PRO A 152 12.92 -2.63 -20.88
N MET A 153 12.39 -3.68 -21.46
CA MET A 153 12.87 -5.04 -21.32
C MET A 153 13.08 -5.65 -22.70
N HIS A 154 14.34 -5.79 -23.10
CA HIS A 154 14.68 -6.26 -24.43
C HIS A 154 14.78 -7.79 -24.47
N ASP A 155 14.24 -8.37 -25.52
CA ASP A 155 14.41 -9.77 -25.86
C ASP A 155 15.79 -10.04 -26.48
N SER A 156 16.04 -11.28 -26.89
CA SER A 156 17.30 -11.69 -27.54
C SER A 156 17.49 -11.06 -28.94
N ARG A 157 16.45 -10.44 -29.50
CA ARG A 157 16.46 -9.73 -30.81
C ARG A 157 16.58 -8.22 -30.63
N GLY A 158 16.58 -7.73 -29.38
CA GLY A 158 16.65 -6.30 -29.08
C GLY A 158 15.31 -5.59 -29.12
N GLU A 159 14.17 -6.30 -29.24
CA GLU A 159 12.85 -5.72 -29.20
C GLU A 159 12.43 -5.41 -27.74
N ASP A 160 11.88 -4.23 -27.51
CA ASP A 160 11.37 -3.86 -26.17
C ASP A 160 9.99 -4.49 -25.94
N LEU A 161 9.97 -5.50 -25.09
CA LEU A 161 8.77 -6.26 -24.72
C LEU A 161 7.74 -5.42 -23.93
N ASN A 162 8.18 -4.34 -23.29
CA ASN A 162 7.32 -3.50 -22.45
C ASN A 162 6.74 -2.29 -23.21
N SER A 163 7.18 -1.99 -24.43
CA SER A 163 6.81 -0.77 -25.15
C SER A 163 5.30 -0.63 -25.33
N SER A 164 4.60 -1.67 -25.81
CA SER A 164 3.15 -1.65 -25.99
C SER A 164 2.38 -1.57 -24.67
N THR A 165 2.86 -2.25 -23.63
CA THR A 165 2.31 -2.21 -22.28
C THR A 165 2.45 -0.83 -21.66
N CYS A 166 3.63 -0.19 -21.82
CA CYS A 166 3.85 1.19 -21.38
C CYS A 166 2.92 2.17 -22.10
N ALA A 167 2.70 2.03 -23.40
CA ALA A 167 1.80 2.91 -24.16
C ALA A 167 0.34 2.78 -23.67
N GLN A 168 -0.16 1.56 -23.47
CA GLN A 168 -1.50 1.33 -22.94
C GLN A 168 -1.64 1.85 -21.50
N LEU A 169 -0.60 1.69 -20.68
CA LEU A 169 -0.55 2.21 -19.32
C LEU A 169 -0.61 3.75 -19.32
N MET A 170 0.16 4.42 -20.19
CA MET A 170 0.10 5.88 -20.35
C MET A 170 -1.31 6.35 -20.68
N ASN A 171 -2.00 5.67 -21.62
CA ASN A 171 -3.36 5.99 -22.01
C ASN A 171 -4.35 5.82 -20.85
N ALA A 172 -4.23 4.75 -20.06
CA ALA A 172 -5.05 4.53 -18.87
C ALA A 172 -4.81 5.61 -17.81
N ILE A 173 -3.56 5.94 -17.51
CA ILE A 173 -3.21 6.93 -16.48
C ILE A 173 -3.67 8.34 -16.91
N SER A 174 -3.43 8.75 -18.14
CA SER A 174 -3.87 10.06 -18.66
C SER A 174 -5.39 10.14 -18.85
N GLY A 175 -6.06 9.02 -19.10
CA GLY A 175 -7.48 8.97 -19.42
C GLY A 175 -7.80 9.54 -20.80
N GLU A 176 -6.83 9.54 -21.71
CA GLU A 176 -7.00 10.01 -23.10
C GLU A 176 -7.85 9.03 -23.91
N ASP A 177 -7.69 7.74 -23.65
CA ASP A 177 -8.50 6.71 -24.28
C ASP A 177 -9.74 6.41 -23.42
N ARG A 178 -10.91 6.80 -23.95
CA ARG A 178 -12.19 6.62 -23.25
C ARG A 178 -12.74 5.20 -23.29
N GLN A 179 -12.15 4.30 -24.08
CA GLN A 179 -12.66 2.94 -24.25
C GLN A 179 -11.59 1.85 -24.21
N LEU A 180 -10.44 2.13 -23.62
CA LEU A 180 -9.38 1.17 -23.48
C LEU A 180 -9.88 -0.01 -22.61
N ALA A 181 -9.87 -1.20 -23.18
CA ALA A 181 -10.39 -2.42 -22.55
C ALA A 181 -11.87 -2.31 -22.08
N GLY A 182 -12.69 -1.47 -22.73
CA GLY A 182 -14.10 -1.26 -22.38
C GLY A 182 -14.33 -0.39 -21.12
N VAL A 183 -13.30 0.30 -20.64
CA VAL A 183 -13.34 1.21 -19.50
C VAL A 183 -13.11 2.65 -19.96
N ASP A 184 -13.97 3.58 -19.55
CA ASP A 184 -13.71 5.01 -19.73
C ASP A 184 -12.72 5.51 -18.69
N TRP A 185 -11.44 5.45 -19.04
CA TRP A 185 -10.34 5.84 -18.14
C TRP A 185 -10.34 7.34 -17.82
N SER A 186 -11.06 8.17 -18.59
CA SER A 186 -11.23 9.60 -18.24
C SER A 186 -12.00 9.79 -16.92
N GLN A 187 -12.76 8.77 -16.51
CA GLN A 187 -13.54 8.76 -15.26
C GLN A 187 -12.85 8.02 -14.12
N VAL A 188 -11.65 7.47 -14.33
CA VAL A 188 -10.97 6.62 -13.34
C VAL A 188 -9.80 7.35 -12.70
N LEU A 189 -9.74 7.42 -11.38
CA LEU A 189 -8.52 7.80 -10.66
C LEU A 189 -7.58 6.59 -10.62
N VAL A 190 -6.39 6.73 -11.15
CA VAL A 190 -5.37 5.68 -11.16
C VAL A 190 -4.38 5.90 -10.02
N ILE A 191 -4.18 4.88 -9.20
CA ILE A 191 -3.16 4.82 -8.16
C ILE A 191 -2.24 3.65 -8.51
N CYS A 192 -0.96 3.95 -8.69
CA CYS A 192 0.05 2.95 -9.01
C CYS A 192 0.97 2.71 -7.81
N THR A 193 1.38 1.45 -7.62
CA THR A 193 2.37 1.09 -6.60
C THR A 193 3.45 0.20 -7.20
N GLY A 194 4.69 0.33 -6.73
CA GLY A 194 5.81 -0.50 -7.18
C GLY A 194 6.96 -0.53 -6.18
N ALA A 195 7.75 -1.60 -6.21
CA ALA A 195 8.88 -1.76 -5.30
C ALA A 195 10.08 -0.90 -5.74
N PHE A 196 10.35 -0.84 -7.04
CA PHE A 196 11.46 -0.06 -7.60
C PHE A 196 12.81 -0.35 -6.93
N GLU A 197 13.09 -1.61 -6.61
CA GLU A 197 14.29 -2.03 -5.86
C GLU A 197 15.58 -1.55 -6.53
N TRP A 198 15.60 -1.49 -7.87
CA TRP A 198 16.70 -0.97 -8.65
C TRP A 198 16.96 0.53 -8.47
N LEU A 199 16.01 1.28 -7.91
CA LEU A 199 16.15 2.71 -7.65
C LEU A 199 17.11 2.99 -6.47
N GLU A 200 17.29 2.04 -5.56
CA GLU A 200 18.22 2.15 -4.44
C GLU A 200 19.68 2.30 -4.89
N GLU A 201 20.05 1.67 -6.00
CA GLU A 201 21.39 1.84 -6.59
C GLU A 201 21.58 3.26 -7.14
N GLU A 202 20.55 3.80 -7.81
CA GLU A 202 20.59 5.17 -8.32
C GLU A 202 20.62 6.21 -7.18
N ARG A 203 19.90 5.97 -6.09
CA ARG A 203 19.97 6.81 -4.87
C ARG A 203 21.40 6.83 -4.30
N LYS A 204 22.04 5.66 -4.21
CA LYS A 204 23.43 5.57 -3.72
C LYS A 204 24.41 6.29 -4.66
N ARG A 205 24.26 6.12 -5.98
CA ARG A 205 25.08 6.84 -6.97
C ARG A 205 24.90 8.35 -6.86
N ALA A 206 23.66 8.83 -6.82
CA ALA A 206 23.35 10.25 -6.67
C ALA A 206 23.93 10.82 -5.36
N ALA A 207 23.85 10.07 -4.26
CA ALA A 207 24.40 10.48 -2.98
C ALA A 207 25.95 10.56 -2.99
N ILE A 208 26.62 9.68 -3.75
CA ILE A 208 28.09 9.72 -3.94
C ILE A 208 28.46 10.93 -4.81
N GLU A 209 27.76 11.14 -5.92
CA GLU A 209 27.99 12.27 -6.82
C GLU A 209 27.79 13.63 -6.11
N ALA A 210 26.75 13.74 -5.27
CA ALA A 210 26.50 14.94 -4.48
C ALA A 210 27.58 15.24 -3.43
N ARG A 211 28.40 14.24 -3.07
CA ARG A 211 29.55 14.38 -2.13
C ARG A 211 30.87 14.59 -2.81
N ALA A 212 30.95 14.41 -4.13
CA ALA A 212 32.20 14.60 -4.87
C ALA A 212 32.56 16.09 -4.88
N PRO A 213 33.81 16.49 -4.50
CA PRO A 213 34.22 17.88 -4.53
C PRO A 213 34.29 18.36 -5.97
N VAL A 214 33.45 19.32 -6.33
CA VAL A 214 33.53 20.03 -7.61
C VAL A 214 34.32 21.31 -7.40
N GLY A 215 35.65 21.24 -7.60
CA GLY A 215 36.53 22.43 -7.55
C GLY A 215 36.88 22.93 -6.15
N PHE A 216 37.62 24.02 -6.08
CA PHE A 216 38.20 24.61 -4.87
C PHE A 216 37.21 25.39 -3.97
N GLU A 217 35.94 25.48 -4.35
CA GLU A 217 34.88 26.07 -3.54
C GLU A 217 33.89 25.02 -3.12
N SER A 218 33.81 24.76 -1.81
CA SER A 218 32.81 23.90 -1.20
C SER A 218 31.45 24.61 -1.17
N VAL A 219 30.77 24.64 -2.30
CA VAL A 219 29.33 24.94 -2.30
C VAL A 219 28.60 23.66 -1.91
N GLU A 220 28.02 23.62 -0.71
CA GLU A 220 27.07 22.62 -0.33
C GLU A 220 25.82 22.73 -1.24
N ILE A 221 25.91 22.17 -2.43
CA ILE A 221 24.73 21.98 -3.27
C ILE A 221 23.94 20.86 -2.64
N LYS A 222 22.96 21.19 -1.82
CA LYS A 222 21.87 20.27 -1.42
C LYS A 222 20.98 19.98 -2.63
N ASN A 223 21.53 19.44 -3.71
CA ASN A 223 20.77 18.89 -4.82
C ASN A 223 20.40 17.43 -4.49
N THR A 224 19.48 17.25 -3.55
CA THR A 224 18.78 15.98 -3.42
C THR A 224 17.84 15.87 -4.62
N LEU A 225 18.15 14.93 -5.54
CA LEU A 225 17.28 14.64 -6.68
C LEU A 225 15.88 14.25 -6.18
N THR A 226 14.88 14.74 -6.88
CA THR A 226 13.49 14.33 -6.65
C THR A 226 13.28 12.89 -7.06
N GLU A 227 12.24 12.24 -6.54
CA GLU A 227 11.87 10.88 -6.94
C GLU A 227 11.68 10.75 -8.46
N ARG A 228 11.14 11.77 -9.08
CA ARG A 228 10.96 11.84 -10.55
C ARG A 228 12.31 11.82 -11.28
N GLU A 229 13.25 12.64 -10.87
CA GLU A 229 14.60 12.71 -11.48
C GLU A 229 15.36 11.39 -11.28
N LEU A 230 15.23 10.75 -10.12
CA LEU A 230 15.82 9.44 -9.86
C LEU A 230 15.24 8.36 -10.80
N LEU A 231 13.92 8.35 -11.00
CA LEU A 231 13.26 7.43 -11.92
C LEU A 231 13.69 7.65 -13.38
N GLU A 232 13.81 8.92 -13.80
CA GLU A 232 14.31 9.26 -15.15
C GLU A 232 15.73 8.78 -15.36
N ARG A 233 16.63 9.00 -14.40
CA ARG A 233 18.03 8.51 -14.44
C ARG A 233 18.10 6.99 -14.49
N ALA A 234 17.19 6.32 -13.81
CA ALA A 234 17.11 4.86 -13.80
C ALA A 234 16.46 4.26 -15.05
N GLY A 235 16.11 5.08 -16.04
CA GLY A 235 15.62 4.66 -17.36
C GLY A 235 14.12 4.52 -17.50
N VAL A 236 13.33 5.08 -16.56
CA VAL A 236 11.87 5.19 -16.75
C VAL A 236 11.55 6.27 -17.76
N ILE A 237 10.62 6.00 -18.64
CA ILE A 237 10.21 6.91 -19.74
C ILE A 237 9.62 8.19 -19.15
N LYS A 238 10.17 9.37 -19.56
CA LYS A 238 9.74 10.68 -19.07
C LYS A 238 8.26 10.96 -19.32
N GLU A 239 7.75 10.58 -20.46
CA GLU A 239 6.36 10.75 -20.85
C GLU A 239 5.42 10.02 -19.89
N LEU A 240 5.78 8.81 -19.47
CA LEU A 240 5.02 8.05 -18.48
C LEU A 240 5.06 8.73 -17.10
N LEU A 241 6.23 9.19 -16.68
CA LEU A 241 6.37 9.93 -15.42
C LEU A 241 5.57 11.24 -15.43
N GLY A 242 5.50 11.89 -16.59
CA GLY A 242 4.70 13.11 -16.79
C GLY A 242 3.20 12.92 -16.55
N ARG A 243 2.69 11.70 -16.64
CA ARG A 243 1.26 11.38 -16.41
C ARG A 243 0.89 11.31 -14.91
N PHE A 244 1.85 11.14 -14.03
CA PHE A 244 1.61 11.17 -12.59
C PHE A 244 1.61 12.60 -12.05
N ALA A 245 0.53 12.98 -11.39
CA ALA A 245 0.44 14.27 -10.70
C ALA A 245 1.34 14.28 -9.45
N CYS A 246 1.42 13.15 -8.75
CA CYS A 246 2.23 12.99 -7.55
C CYS A 246 3.03 11.69 -7.60
N ILE A 247 4.29 11.76 -7.17
CA ILE A 247 5.17 10.61 -6.95
C ILE A 247 5.65 10.72 -5.51
N THR A 248 5.40 9.70 -4.70
CA THR A 248 5.70 9.71 -3.27
C THR A 248 6.41 8.42 -2.87
N HIS A 249 7.46 8.55 -2.08
CA HIS A 249 8.22 7.43 -1.55
C HIS A 249 7.70 7.01 -0.17
N LEU A 250 7.59 5.70 0.05
CA LEU A 250 7.37 5.11 1.36
C LEU A 250 8.71 4.67 1.93
N GLU A 251 9.03 5.19 3.10
CA GLU A 251 10.28 4.89 3.79
C GLU A 251 10.36 3.42 4.23
N PRO A 252 11.55 2.84 4.27
CA PRO A 252 11.75 1.53 4.89
C PRO A 252 11.28 1.54 6.35
N LEU A 253 10.64 0.45 6.78
CA LEU A 253 10.15 0.34 8.14
C LEU A 253 11.33 0.16 9.13
N THR A 254 11.38 1.01 10.15
CA THR A 254 12.35 0.92 11.23
C THR A 254 12.00 -0.22 12.20
N GLU A 255 12.94 -0.60 13.08
CA GLU A 255 12.69 -1.58 14.15
C GLU A 255 11.53 -1.10 15.06
N GLN A 256 11.46 0.20 15.35
CA GLN A 256 10.36 0.75 16.12
C GLN A 256 9.03 0.63 15.38
N ALA A 257 8.98 0.94 14.09
CA ALA A 257 7.79 0.76 13.28
C ALA A 257 7.34 -0.71 13.23
N MET A 258 8.28 -1.66 13.17
CA MET A 258 7.96 -3.09 13.24
C MET A 258 7.37 -3.48 14.61
N MET A 259 7.88 -2.89 15.69
CA MET A 259 7.32 -3.07 17.03
C MET A 259 5.91 -2.52 17.12
N ASP A 260 5.69 -1.32 16.62
CA ASP A 260 4.38 -0.68 16.62
C ASP A 260 3.35 -1.48 15.81
N ILE A 261 3.75 -2.01 14.62
CA ILE A 261 2.92 -2.90 13.81
C ILE A 261 2.60 -4.19 14.56
N LEU A 262 3.58 -4.80 15.20
CA LEU A 262 3.40 -6.03 15.99
C LEU A 262 2.43 -5.82 17.17
N CYS A 263 2.43 -4.64 17.77
CA CYS A 263 1.59 -4.28 18.91
C CYS A 263 0.23 -3.69 18.52
N LEU A 264 -0.11 -3.62 17.21
CA LEU A 264 -1.42 -3.18 16.79
C LEU A 264 -2.52 -4.08 17.38
N PRO A 265 -3.68 -3.51 17.79
CA PRO A 265 -4.85 -4.29 18.16
C PRO A 265 -5.40 -5.10 16.97
N ALA A 266 -5.94 -6.30 17.25
CA ALA A 266 -6.53 -7.17 16.19
C ALA A 266 -7.60 -6.46 15.36
N LYS A 267 -8.45 -5.63 16.01
CA LYS A 267 -9.46 -4.79 15.34
C LYS A 267 -8.88 -3.77 14.34
N ASP A 268 -7.62 -3.40 14.52
CA ASP A 268 -6.90 -2.46 13.66
C ASP A 268 -5.89 -3.17 12.73
N GLY A 269 -5.96 -4.50 12.65
CA GLY A 269 -5.16 -5.33 11.76
C GLY A 269 -3.92 -5.94 12.41
N GLY A 270 -3.83 -5.92 13.74
CA GLY A 270 -2.71 -6.50 14.48
C GLY A 270 -2.67 -8.01 14.37
N LEU A 271 -1.60 -8.55 13.77
CA LEU A 271 -1.44 -9.98 13.52
C LEU A 271 -1.18 -10.77 14.80
N LEU A 272 -0.36 -10.25 15.70
CA LEU A 272 -0.03 -10.95 16.95
C LEU A 272 -1.26 -11.12 17.84
N GLU A 273 -2.03 -10.05 18.05
CA GLU A 273 -3.23 -10.12 18.87
C GLU A 273 -4.30 -11.03 18.24
N ALA A 274 -4.44 -10.99 16.90
CA ALA A 274 -5.35 -11.87 16.18
C ALA A 274 -4.98 -13.36 16.35
N GLU A 275 -3.68 -13.70 16.29
CA GLU A 275 -3.21 -15.06 16.56
C GLU A 275 -3.44 -15.45 18.03
N MET A 276 -3.14 -14.57 18.98
CA MET A 276 -3.39 -14.83 20.40
C MET A 276 -4.87 -15.07 20.69
N ASP A 277 -5.78 -14.29 20.07
CA ASP A 277 -7.23 -14.48 20.18
C ASP A 277 -7.70 -15.81 19.59
N LEU A 278 -7.09 -16.25 18.48
CA LEU A 278 -7.36 -17.58 17.90
C LEU A 278 -7.00 -18.68 18.90
N TYR A 279 -5.79 -18.66 19.44
CA TYR A 279 -5.34 -19.66 20.42
C TYR A 279 -6.21 -19.65 21.67
N LYS A 280 -6.63 -18.48 22.14
CA LYS A 280 -7.55 -18.34 23.28
C LYS A 280 -8.89 -19.00 23.04
N LYS A 281 -9.47 -18.86 21.82
CA LYS A 281 -10.70 -19.57 21.41
C LYS A 281 -10.53 -21.08 21.44
N GLU A 282 -9.32 -21.56 21.16
CA GLU A 282 -8.95 -22.96 21.23
C GLU A 282 -8.61 -23.46 22.66
N GLY A 283 -8.76 -22.61 23.67
CA GLY A 283 -8.49 -22.93 25.07
C GLY A 283 -7.00 -22.96 25.43
N ILE A 284 -6.16 -22.27 24.63
CA ILE A 284 -4.73 -22.19 24.83
C ILE A 284 -4.36 -20.72 25.12
N GLU A 285 -3.67 -20.48 26.21
CA GLU A 285 -3.17 -19.15 26.58
C GLU A 285 -1.77 -18.94 26.04
N ILE A 286 -1.55 -17.89 25.24
CA ILE A 286 -0.25 -17.46 24.74
C ILE A 286 0.30 -16.37 25.66
N ILE A 287 1.47 -16.61 26.26
CA ILE A 287 2.16 -15.67 27.12
C ILE A 287 3.45 -15.21 26.45
N LEU A 288 3.56 -13.90 26.23
CA LEU A 288 4.81 -13.29 25.76
C LEU A 288 5.46 -12.51 26.89
N ASP A 289 6.76 -12.74 27.10
CA ASP A 289 7.53 -11.84 27.96
C ASP A 289 7.87 -10.52 27.25
N SER A 290 8.38 -9.54 28.02
CA SER A 290 8.73 -8.23 27.46
C SER A 290 9.79 -8.29 26.36
N GLY A 291 10.74 -9.22 26.46
CA GLY A 291 11.80 -9.40 25.47
C GLY A 291 11.36 -10.12 24.21
N ALA A 292 10.26 -10.89 24.25
CA ALA A 292 9.79 -11.66 23.10
C ALA A 292 9.31 -10.73 21.96
N ARG A 293 8.56 -9.68 22.28
CA ARG A 293 8.08 -8.71 21.29
C ARG A 293 9.24 -7.98 20.60
N GLU A 294 10.20 -7.50 21.39
CA GLU A 294 11.39 -6.83 20.86
C GLU A 294 12.18 -7.75 19.92
N ARG A 295 12.32 -9.02 20.25
CA ARG A 295 13.01 -9.97 19.39
C ARG A 295 12.27 -10.26 18.10
N ILE A 296 10.96 -10.43 18.16
CA ILE A 296 10.12 -10.61 16.97
C ILE A 296 10.28 -9.40 16.05
N ALA A 297 10.14 -8.18 16.58
CA ALA A 297 10.27 -6.95 15.81
C ALA A 297 11.68 -6.78 15.22
N ARG A 298 12.73 -7.00 16.03
CA ARG A 298 14.13 -6.93 15.57
C ARG A 298 14.45 -7.97 14.51
N ARG A 299 13.95 -9.20 14.66
CA ARG A 299 14.13 -10.25 13.67
C ARG A 299 13.41 -9.87 12.36
N ALA A 300 12.17 -9.39 12.44
CA ALA A 300 11.42 -8.94 11.27
C ALA A 300 12.09 -7.74 10.57
N ALA A 301 12.68 -6.81 11.32
CA ALA A 301 13.37 -5.66 10.76
C ALA A 301 14.68 -6.00 10.00
N ARG A 302 15.34 -7.11 10.35
CA ARG A 302 16.54 -7.59 9.65
C ARG A 302 16.23 -8.22 8.29
N ASP A 303 15.00 -8.67 8.11
CA ASP A 303 14.56 -9.25 6.85
C ASP A 303 14.18 -8.15 5.85
N LYS A 304 14.55 -8.32 4.59
CA LYS A 304 14.29 -7.36 3.52
C LYS A 304 12.83 -7.29 3.07
N HIS A 305 11.95 -8.12 3.64
CA HIS A 305 10.55 -8.20 3.24
C HIS A 305 9.63 -7.26 4.03
N GLY A 306 10.18 -6.35 4.84
CA GLY A 306 9.43 -5.33 5.57
C GLY A 306 8.38 -5.93 6.51
N ALA A 307 7.18 -5.37 6.57
CA ALA A 307 6.11 -5.84 7.46
C ALA A 307 5.67 -7.31 7.21
N ARG A 308 5.89 -7.86 6.01
CA ARG A 308 5.61 -9.28 5.72
C ARG A 308 6.47 -10.22 6.57
N SER A 309 7.67 -9.79 6.97
CA SER A 309 8.55 -10.56 7.85
C SER A 309 7.95 -10.81 9.23
N ILE A 310 7.10 -9.89 9.73
CA ILE A 310 6.36 -10.11 10.98
C ILE A 310 5.47 -11.35 10.85
N GLN A 311 4.73 -11.46 9.75
CA GLN A 311 3.87 -12.60 9.49
C GLN A 311 4.67 -13.91 9.40
N THR A 312 5.82 -13.90 8.73
CA THR A 312 6.71 -15.06 8.66
C THR A 312 7.18 -15.50 10.03
N VAL A 313 7.66 -14.55 10.86
CA VAL A 313 8.12 -14.86 12.23
C VAL A 313 6.98 -15.36 13.10
N LEU A 314 5.79 -14.75 13.01
CA LEU A 314 4.62 -15.21 13.76
C LEU A 314 4.16 -16.60 13.29
N HIS A 315 4.22 -16.90 12.00
CA HIS A 315 3.90 -18.23 11.48
C HIS A 315 4.85 -19.32 11.99
N GLU A 316 6.14 -19.01 12.16
CA GLU A 316 7.08 -19.93 12.78
C GLU A 316 6.78 -20.17 14.28
N LEU A 317 6.32 -19.14 15.00
CA LEU A 317 6.09 -19.19 16.44
C LEU A 317 4.69 -19.69 16.81
N LEU A 318 3.68 -19.37 16.01
CA LEU A 318 2.25 -19.57 16.27
C LEU A 318 1.52 -20.20 15.07
N GLY A 319 2.23 -20.82 14.14
CA GLY A 319 1.61 -21.41 12.95
C GLY A 319 0.82 -22.68 13.24
N PRO A 320 0.14 -23.23 12.22
CA PRO A 320 -0.75 -24.39 12.38
C PRO A 320 -0.10 -25.62 13.02
N GLY A 321 1.18 -25.87 12.75
CA GLY A 321 1.92 -26.99 13.35
C GLY A 321 2.03 -26.86 14.88
N VAL A 322 2.31 -25.66 15.38
CA VAL A 322 2.39 -25.39 16.83
C VAL A 322 1.04 -25.61 17.50
N LEU A 323 -0.06 -25.17 16.88
CA LEU A 323 -1.41 -25.39 17.36
C LEU A 323 -1.73 -26.88 17.49
N VAL A 324 -1.40 -27.66 16.45
CA VAL A 324 -1.59 -29.12 16.44
C VAL A 324 -0.81 -29.78 17.56
N ASP A 325 0.47 -29.45 17.73
CA ASP A 325 1.34 -30.02 18.77
C ASP A 325 0.82 -29.71 20.18
N LEU A 326 0.34 -28.49 20.42
CA LEU A 326 -0.26 -28.10 21.69
C LEU A 326 -1.56 -28.85 21.99
N LYS A 327 -2.41 -29.05 20.98
CA LYS A 327 -3.64 -29.84 21.11
C LYS A 327 -3.36 -31.31 21.38
N LEU A 328 -2.43 -31.92 20.64
CA LEU A 328 -2.06 -33.33 20.82
C LEU A 328 -1.44 -33.59 22.21
N THR A 329 -0.68 -32.62 22.73
CA THR A 329 -0.06 -32.72 24.06
C THR A 329 -0.98 -32.30 25.21
N GLY A 330 -2.19 -31.79 24.90
CA GLY A 330 -3.17 -31.32 25.90
C GLY A 330 -2.73 -30.08 26.68
N ARG A 331 -1.77 -29.32 26.13
CA ARG A 331 -1.21 -28.13 26.79
C ARG A 331 -2.15 -26.94 26.65
N LYS A 332 -2.38 -26.23 27.75
CA LYS A 332 -3.27 -25.07 27.80
C LYS A 332 -2.53 -23.74 27.86
N THR A 333 -1.22 -23.77 28.02
CA THR A 333 -0.38 -22.56 28.09
C THR A 333 0.84 -22.72 27.22
N TYR A 334 1.17 -21.68 26.45
CA TYR A 334 2.35 -21.63 25.62
C TYR A 334 3.09 -20.32 25.82
N LYS A 335 4.32 -20.40 26.30
CA LYS A 335 5.14 -19.23 26.64
C LYS A 335 6.21 -18.99 25.60
N ILE A 336 6.24 -17.80 25.02
CA ILE A 336 7.29 -17.32 24.12
C ILE A 336 8.19 -16.36 24.89
N THR A 337 9.49 -16.67 24.96
CA THR A 337 10.47 -15.88 25.69
C THR A 337 11.44 -15.17 24.78
N GLY A 338 11.95 -14.02 25.23
CA GLY A 338 12.97 -13.24 24.51
C GLY A 338 14.39 -13.81 24.66
N ARG A 339 14.63 -14.98 25.27
CA ARG A 339 15.96 -15.55 25.47
C ARG A 339 16.43 -16.34 24.25
N GLU A 340 17.72 -16.24 23.90
CA GLU A 340 18.35 -17.10 22.88
C GLU A 340 18.54 -18.50 23.45
N GLY A 341 18.07 -19.52 22.73
CA GLY A 341 18.48 -20.88 22.99
C GLY A 341 19.88 -21.14 22.43
N GLU A 342 20.56 -22.18 22.91
CA GLU A 342 21.93 -22.56 22.53
C GLU A 342 22.16 -22.77 21.01
N HIS A 343 21.12 -22.80 20.20
CA HIS A 343 21.16 -22.99 18.75
C HIS A 343 20.49 -21.85 17.95
N GLY A 344 20.34 -20.65 18.53
CA GLY A 344 19.76 -19.50 17.82
C GLY A 344 18.27 -19.63 17.44
N ARG A 345 17.61 -20.72 17.83
CA ARG A 345 16.18 -20.93 17.69
C ARG A 345 15.46 -20.36 18.90
N HIS A 346 14.33 -19.73 18.70
CA HIS A 346 13.48 -19.26 19.79
C HIS A 346 13.10 -20.44 20.67
N VAL A 347 13.51 -20.42 21.93
CA VAL A 347 13.14 -21.48 22.89
C VAL A 347 11.72 -21.21 23.33
N CYS A 348 10.82 -22.06 22.89
CA CYS A 348 9.48 -22.14 23.45
C CYS A 348 9.59 -22.92 24.76
N VAL A 349 9.52 -22.25 25.90
CA VAL A 349 9.41 -22.92 27.19
C VAL A 349 7.95 -23.14 27.48
N VAL A 350 7.55 -24.39 27.41
CA VAL A 350 6.21 -24.79 27.81
C VAL A 350 6.14 -24.89 29.30
N GLY A 351 5.40 -23.98 29.93
CA GLY A 351 5.04 -24.10 31.32
C GLY A 351 4.11 -25.31 31.55
N ARG A 352 4.32 -26.06 32.66
CA ARG A 352 3.44 -27.13 33.11
C ARG A 352 2.08 -26.60 33.50
#